data_8e00c0ac8d544afac67b76082181c9bd
#
_entry.id   8e00c0ac8d544afac67b76082181c9bd
#
_cell.length_a   1.000
_cell.length_b   1.000
_cell.length_c   1.000
_cell.angle_alpha   90.00
_cell.angle_beta   90.00
_cell.angle_gamma   90.00
#
_symmetry.space_group_name_H-M   'P 1'
#
loop_
_entity.id
_entity.type
_entity.pdbx_description
1 polymer ?
#
loop_
_entity_poly.entity_id
_entity_poly.type
_entity_poly.pdbx_seq_one_letter_code
_entity_poly.pdbx_strand_id
1 'polypeptide(L)'
;MKYFTNCKTLDELKAEYRRLAMANHPDRGGDVETMKQINADHDAAFEILKKRHNESADEFHQTTETAEEFRDIIEALLKLDGLTVELCGCWLWISGNTKEHKEALKAAGCRWSKPKCMWYWRHPEDGRSYYRSKSTMADIRTKYGSQVFRGAAEETGFDRLGATA
;
A
#
# COMPACT_ATOMS: atom_id res chain seq x y z
N MET A 1 -8.80 -0.38 20.16
CA MET A 1 -8.54 0.02 18.77
C MET A 1 -9.13 1.40 18.54
N LYS A 2 -8.30 2.41 18.27
CA LYS A 2 -8.72 3.82 18.15
C LYS A 2 -8.73 4.29 16.68
N TYR A 3 -7.76 3.83 15.89
CA TYR A 3 -7.48 4.39 14.57
C TYR A 3 -8.17 3.70 13.39
N PHE A 4 -8.47 2.40 13.46
CA PHE A 4 -8.94 1.60 12.31
C PHE A 4 -10.36 1.04 12.46
N THR A 5 -11.19 1.68 13.29
CA THR A 5 -12.56 1.21 13.58
C THR A 5 -13.48 1.22 12.36
N ASN A 6 -13.20 2.06 11.39
CA ASN A 6 -14.03 2.22 10.19
C ASN A 6 -13.57 1.35 9.01
N CYS A 7 -12.40 0.68 9.11
CA CYS A 7 -11.90 -0.17 8.05
C CYS A 7 -12.67 -1.50 8.01
N LYS A 8 -13.25 -1.80 6.86
CA LYS A 8 -14.04 -3.03 6.63
C LYS A 8 -13.27 -4.07 5.83
N THR A 9 -12.31 -3.64 5.03
CA THR A 9 -11.49 -4.48 4.16
C THR A 9 -10.01 -4.35 4.51
N LEU A 10 -9.21 -5.33 4.09
CA LEU A 10 -7.76 -5.31 4.26
C LEU A 10 -7.13 -4.15 3.48
N ASP A 11 -7.67 -3.85 2.30
CA ASP A 11 -7.19 -2.76 1.45
C ASP A 11 -7.45 -1.38 2.08
N GLU A 12 -8.63 -1.19 2.69
CA GLU A 12 -8.94 0.03 3.44
C GLU A 12 -8.00 0.22 4.64
N LEU A 13 -7.72 -0.87 5.36
CA LEU A 13 -6.77 -0.85 6.48
C LEU A 13 -5.37 -0.43 6.03
N LYS A 14 -4.86 -1.05 4.95
CA LYS A 14 -3.54 -0.76 4.40
C LYS A 14 -3.41 0.70 3.95
N ALA A 15 -4.44 1.22 3.32
CA ALA A 15 -4.49 2.60 2.88
C ALA A 15 -4.51 3.58 4.06
N GLU A 16 -5.35 3.33 5.06
CA GLU A 16 -5.45 4.17 6.24
C GLU A 16 -4.18 4.11 7.11
N TYR A 17 -3.58 2.93 7.27
CA TYR A 17 -2.30 2.80 7.95
C TYR A 17 -1.24 3.68 7.31
N ARG A 18 -1.11 3.60 5.98
CA ARG A 18 -0.13 4.41 5.26
C ARG A 18 -0.37 5.90 5.44
N ARG A 19 -1.61 6.36 5.37
CA ARG A 19 -1.98 7.76 5.61
C ARG A 19 -1.55 8.22 7.01
N LEU A 20 -1.86 7.42 8.03
CA LEU A 20 -1.50 7.71 9.41
C LEU A 20 0.00 7.65 9.65
N ALA A 21 0.71 6.67 9.07
CA ALA A 21 2.16 6.56 9.15
C ALA A 21 2.85 7.76 8.53
N MET A 22 2.41 8.23 7.36
CA MET A 22 2.96 9.44 6.73
C MET A 22 2.78 10.69 7.59
N ALA A 23 1.63 10.82 8.26
CA ALA A 23 1.32 11.99 9.07
C ALA A 23 2.03 11.99 10.43
N ASN A 24 2.34 10.81 10.98
CA ASN A 24 2.85 10.68 12.36
C ASN A 24 4.23 10.04 12.45
N HIS A 25 4.93 9.83 11.32
CA HIS A 25 6.25 9.20 11.32
C HIS A 25 7.28 10.08 12.05
N PRO A 26 8.10 9.51 12.95
CA PRO A 26 9.11 10.29 13.70
C PRO A 26 10.10 11.03 12.80
N ASP A 27 10.54 10.41 11.70
CA ASP A 27 11.49 11.03 10.73
C ASP A 27 10.86 12.24 10.00
N ARG A 28 9.56 12.46 10.13
CA ARG A 28 8.81 13.59 9.57
C ARG A 28 8.27 14.54 10.63
N GLY A 29 8.79 14.44 11.85
CA GLY A 29 8.39 15.28 12.97
C GLY A 29 7.14 14.80 13.71
N GLY A 30 6.69 13.58 13.47
CA GLY A 30 5.58 12.96 14.19
C GLY A 30 5.97 12.47 15.57
N ASP A 31 4.94 12.13 16.36
CA ASP A 31 5.11 11.66 17.73
C ASP A 31 5.30 10.14 17.81
N VAL A 32 6.38 9.71 18.50
CA VAL A 32 6.75 8.30 18.63
C VAL A 32 5.67 7.48 19.33
N GLU A 33 5.05 8.00 20.39
CA GLU A 33 4.03 7.27 21.14
C GLU A 33 2.74 7.11 20.32
N THR A 34 2.38 8.14 19.57
CA THR A 34 1.27 8.08 18.60
C THR A 34 1.55 7.02 17.54
N MET A 35 2.76 6.97 16.99
CA MET A 35 3.11 5.96 15.99
C MET A 35 3.10 4.54 16.54
N LYS A 36 3.57 4.32 17.77
CA LYS A 36 3.46 3.02 18.45
C LYS A 36 2.00 2.57 18.60
N GLN A 37 1.11 3.48 18.98
CA GLN A 37 -0.31 3.16 19.11
C GLN A 37 -0.94 2.83 17.74
N ILE A 38 -0.59 3.57 16.70
CA ILE A 38 -1.03 3.30 15.33
C ILE A 38 -0.57 1.90 14.90
N ASN A 39 0.69 1.54 15.15
CA ASN A 39 1.23 0.23 14.82
C ASN A 39 0.49 -0.90 15.56
N ALA A 40 0.27 -0.76 16.85
CA ALA A 40 -0.45 -1.76 17.65
C ALA A 40 -1.90 -1.95 17.19
N ASP A 41 -2.60 -0.86 16.92
CA ASP A 41 -3.97 -0.90 16.42
C ASP A 41 -4.04 -1.49 15.00
N HIS A 42 -3.05 -1.19 14.16
CA HIS A 42 -2.92 -1.77 12.81
C HIS A 42 -2.75 -3.29 12.88
N ASP A 43 -1.82 -3.79 13.69
CA ASP A 43 -1.54 -5.23 13.80
C ASP A 43 -2.78 -6.01 14.25
N ALA A 44 -3.49 -5.48 15.24
CA ALA A 44 -4.73 -6.09 15.72
C ALA A 44 -5.84 -6.09 14.66
N ALA A 45 -6.00 -5.00 13.92
CA ALA A 45 -6.99 -4.90 12.84
C ALA A 45 -6.60 -5.77 11.64
N PHE A 46 -5.30 -5.86 11.34
CA PHE A 46 -4.77 -6.63 10.22
C PHE A 46 -5.11 -8.11 10.35
N GLU A 47 -4.86 -8.72 11.49
CA GLU A 47 -5.17 -10.13 11.72
C GLU A 47 -6.66 -10.45 11.55
N ILE A 48 -7.53 -9.58 12.05
CA ILE A 48 -8.99 -9.74 11.94
C ILE A 48 -9.44 -9.64 10.47
N LEU A 49 -8.98 -8.61 9.76
CA LEU A 49 -9.39 -8.35 8.38
C LEU A 49 -8.75 -9.33 7.40
N LYS A 50 -7.50 -9.76 7.64
CA LYS A 50 -6.82 -10.80 6.88
C LYS A 50 -7.58 -12.13 6.96
N LYS A 51 -7.98 -12.55 8.15
CA LYS A 51 -8.78 -13.77 8.33
C LYS A 51 -10.07 -13.68 7.51
N ARG A 52 -10.80 -12.58 7.62
CA ARG A 52 -12.03 -12.35 6.86
C ARG A 52 -11.80 -12.31 5.35
N HIS A 53 -10.72 -11.67 4.92
CA HIS A 53 -10.32 -11.62 3.51
C HIS A 53 -10.07 -13.03 2.96
N ASN A 54 -9.28 -13.83 3.66
CA ASN A 54 -8.94 -15.19 3.23
C ASN A 54 -10.14 -16.15 3.27
N GLU A 55 -11.07 -15.96 4.19
CA GLU A 55 -12.32 -16.75 4.25
C GLU A 55 -13.26 -16.47 3.05
N SER A 56 -13.20 -15.27 2.49
CA SER A 56 -14.04 -14.84 1.37
C SER A 56 -13.34 -14.91 0.00
N ALA A 57 -12.02 -15.08 -0.03
CA ALA A 57 -11.21 -15.08 -1.24
C ALA A 57 -11.01 -16.51 -1.78
N ASP A 58 -10.93 -16.62 -3.12
CA ASP A 58 -10.45 -17.83 -3.77
C ASP A 58 -8.99 -18.10 -3.36
N GLU A 59 -8.56 -19.36 -3.47
CA GLU A 59 -7.20 -19.80 -3.13
C GLU A 59 -6.09 -18.92 -3.76
N PHE A 60 -6.32 -18.40 -4.98
CA PHE A 60 -5.39 -17.50 -5.68
C PHE A 60 -5.38 -16.06 -5.16
N HIS A 61 -6.38 -15.66 -4.38
CA HIS A 61 -6.53 -14.31 -3.85
C HIS A 61 -6.29 -14.23 -2.34
N GLN A 62 -6.02 -15.36 -1.70
CA GLN A 62 -5.63 -15.39 -0.30
C GLN A 62 -4.24 -14.79 -0.13
N THR A 63 -4.01 -14.14 1.01
CA THR A 63 -2.71 -13.55 1.34
C THR A 63 -2.11 -14.20 2.58
N THR A 64 -0.81 -14.46 2.51
CA THR A 64 0.01 -14.91 3.63
C THR A 64 0.73 -13.76 4.32
N GLU A 65 0.64 -12.55 3.74
CA GLU A 65 1.26 -11.33 4.25
C GLU A 65 0.97 -11.11 5.75
N THR A 66 1.98 -10.67 6.48
CA THR A 66 1.84 -10.29 7.88
C THR A 66 1.74 -8.76 8.04
N ALA A 67 1.19 -8.33 9.17
CA ALA A 67 1.12 -6.91 9.50
C ALA A 67 2.52 -6.26 9.56
N GLU A 68 3.52 -7.00 10.04
CA GLU A 68 4.90 -6.54 10.14
C GLU A 68 5.53 -6.32 8.76
N GLU A 69 5.40 -7.30 7.85
CA GLU A 69 5.91 -7.17 6.48
C GLU A 69 5.31 -5.98 5.73
N PHE A 70 4.02 -5.71 5.93
CA PHE A 70 3.39 -4.54 5.36
C PHE A 70 3.92 -3.23 5.97
N ARG A 71 4.15 -3.19 7.28
CA ARG A 71 4.74 -2.02 7.94
C ARG A 71 6.16 -1.76 7.44
N ASP A 72 6.97 -2.79 7.30
CA ASP A 72 8.36 -2.70 6.85
C ASP A 72 8.46 -2.11 5.44
N ILE A 73 7.63 -2.56 4.50
CA ILE A 73 7.62 -1.98 3.15
C ILE A 73 7.17 -0.52 3.16
N ILE A 74 6.15 -0.17 3.94
CA ILE A 74 5.69 1.22 4.05
C ILE A 74 6.79 2.10 4.67
N GLU A 75 7.44 1.65 5.73
CA GLU A 75 8.56 2.38 6.34
C GLU A 75 9.73 2.60 5.37
N ALA A 76 10.09 1.57 4.61
CA ALA A 76 11.13 1.69 3.58
C ALA A 76 10.76 2.72 2.50
N LEU A 77 9.50 2.75 2.06
CA LEU A 77 9.03 3.70 1.06
C LEU A 77 8.91 5.14 1.60
N LEU A 78 8.57 5.31 2.88
CA LEU A 78 8.47 6.64 3.52
C LEU A 78 9.81 7.37 3.63
N LYS A 79 10.92 6.63 3.68
CA LYS A 79 12.28 7.18 3.69
C LYS A 79 12.75 7.73 2.34
N LEU A 80 12.00 7.48 1.26
CA LEU A 80 12.36 7.84 -0.10
C LEU A 80 11.49 9.02 -0.57
N ASP A 81 12.13 10.17 -0.81
CA ASP A 81 11.43 11.39 -1.22
C ASP A 81 11.03 11.38 -2.71
N GLY A 82 9.98 12.13 -3.03
CA GLY A 82 9.52 12.30 -4.41
C GLY A 82 8.87 11.07 -5.03
N LEU A 83 8.52 10.06 -4.24
CA LEU A 83 7.79 8.90 -4.70
C LEU A 83 6.28 9.12 -4.60
N THR A 84 5.57 8.63 -5.62
CA THR A 84 4.12 8.46 -5.60
C THR A 84 3.83 6.98 -5.47
N VAL A 85 3.15 6.59 -4.42
CA VAL A 85 2.75 5.20 -4.17
C VAL A 85 1.25 5.08 -4.30
N GLU A 86 0.80 4.16 -5.11
CA GLU A 86 -0.60 3.88 -5.39
C GLU A 86 -0.94 2.46 -4.92
N LEU A 87 -1.94 2.33 -4.06
CA LEU A 87 -2.46 1.05 -3.62
C LEU A 87 -3.62 0.64 -4.55
N CYS A 88 -3.49 -0.50 -5.21
CA CYS A 88 -4.54 -1.11 -6.01
C CYS A 88 -4.72 -2.57 -5.56
N GLY A 89 -5.78 -2.86 -4.83
CA GLY A 89 -5.92 -4.13 -4.14
C GLY A 89 -4.75 -4.38 -3.19
N CYS A 90 -4.16 -5.56 -3.25
CA CYS A 90 -2.98 -5.93 -2.43
C CYS A 90 -1.64 -5.45 -3.01
N TRP A 91 -1.63 -4.69 -4.11
CA TRP A 91 -0.43 -4.27 -4.81
C TRP A 91 -0.11 -2.80 -4.53
N LEU A 92 1.15 -2.53 -4.24
CA LEU A 92 1.69 -1.17 -4.22
C LEU A 92 2.35 -0.87 -5.56
N TRP A 93 1.87 0.16 -6.24
CA TRP A 93 2.48 0.69 -7.47
C TRP A 93 3.23 1.97 -7.15
N ILE A 94 4.47 2.07 -7.60
CA ILE A 94 5.40 3.12 -7.20
C ILE A 94 5.89 3.84 -8.45
N SER A 95 5.71 5.14 -8.47
CA SER A 95 6.14 6.05 -9.55
C SER A 95 6.79 7.31 -8.95
N GLY A 96 7.08 8.30 -9.79
CA GLY A 96 7.78 9.52 -9.38
C GLY A 96 9.29 9.40 -9.52
N ASN A 97 10.06 9.93 -8.57
CA ASN A 97 11.53 9.95 -8.63
C ASN A 97 12.17 8.58 -8.35
N THR A 98 11.69 7.53 -9.00
CA THR A 98 12.14 6.15 -8.77
C THR A 98 13.54 5.87 -9.29
N LYS A 99 14.05 6.70 -10.20
CA LYS A 99 15.37 6.49 -10.83
C LYS A 99 16.51 6.64 -9.83
N GLU A 100 16.43 7.63 -8.98
CA GLU A 100 17.42 7.88 -7.92
C GLU A 100 17.35 6.81 -6.81
N HIS A 101 16.16 6.28 -6.55
CA HIS A 101 15.89 5.32 -5.49
C HIS A 101 15.89 3.85 -5.94
N LYS A 102 16.39 3.57 -7.16
CA LYS A 102 16.33 2.24 -7.78
C LYS A 102 16.90 1.13 -6.89
N GLU A 103 18.05 1.35 -6.28
CA GLU A 103 18.69 0.32 -5.44
C GLU A 103 17.95 0.14 -4.11
N ALA A 104 17.44 1.22 -3.52
CA ALA A 104 16.60 1.16 -2.31
C ALA A 104 15.28 0.43 -2.58
N LEU A 105 14.64 0.68 -3.72
CA LEU A 105 13.42 -0.02 -4.13
C LEU A 105 13.64 -1.51 -4.33
N LYS A 106 14.76 -1.90 -4.94
CA LYS A 106 15.14 -3.31 -5.07
C LYS A 106 15.41 -3.95 -3.71
N ALA A 107 16.13 -3.28 -2.83
CA ALA A 107 16.41 -3.76 -1.48
C ALA A 107 15.12 -3.94 -0.66
N ALA A 108 14.12 -3.09 -0.87
CA ALA A 108 12.78 -3.22 -0.29
C ALA A 108 11.91 -4.32 -0.94
N GLY A 109 12.44 -5.10 -1.89
CA GLY A 109 11.72 -6.17 -2.56
C GLY A 109 10.81 -5.72 -3.72
N CYS A 110 10.87 -4.45 -4.12
CA CYS A 110 10.11 -3.96 -5.25
C CYS A 110 10.65 -4.48 -6.58
N ARG A 111 9.77 -4.64 -7.55
CA ARG A 111 10.09 -5.12 -8.90
C ARG A 111 9.65 -4.11 -9.96
N TRP A 112 10.37 -4.07 -11.08
CA TRP A 112 10.03 -3.19 -12.19
C TRP A 112 9.08 -3.87 -13.19
N SER A 113 7.97 -3.21 -13.50
CA SER A 113 7.04 -3.62 -14.53
C SER A 113 7.32 -2.84 -15.83
N LYS A 114 7.92 -3.50 -16.82
CA LYS A 114 8.18 -2.90 -18.14
C LYS A 114 6.90 -2.40 -18.84
N PRO A 115 5.80 -3.19 -18.87
CA PRO A 115 4.58 -2.76 -19.57
C PRO A 115 3.92 -1.55 -18.97
N LYS A 116 4.08 -1.33 -17.66
CA LYS A 116 3.43 -0.24 -16.92
C LYS A 116 4.38 0.92 -16.62
N CYS A 117 5.69 0.74 -16.89
CA CYS A 117 6.73 1.72 -16.58
C CYS A 117 6.68 2.21 -15.12
N MET A 118 6.39 1.30 -14.20
CA MET A 118 6.26 1.56 -12.78
C MET A 118 6.93 0.45 -11.98
N TRP A 119 7.40 0.79 -10.78
CA TRP A 119 7.76 -0.21 -9.79
C TRP A 119 6.51 -0.72 -9.11
N TYR A 120 6.57 -1.97 -8.62
CA TYR A 120 5.50 -2.56 -7.82
C TYR A 120 6.06 -3.42 -6.71
N TRP A 121 5.28 -3.51 -5.64
CA TRP A 121 5.49 -4.47 -4.59
C TRP A 121 4.20 -5.26 -4.33
N ARG A 122 4.37 -6.53 -4.08
CA ARG A 122 3.35 -7.44 -3.56
C ARG A 122 4.03 -8.46 -2.69
N HIS A 123 3.31 -9.09 -1.78
CA HIS A 123 3.87 -10.15 -0.97
C HIS A 123 4.42 -11.29 -1.86
N PRO A 124 5.64 -11.79 -1.61
CA PRO A 124 6.30 -12.77 -2.49
C PRO A 124 5.54 -14.09 -2.64
N GLU A 125 4.81 -14.50 -1.60
CA GLU A 125 4.06 -15.75 -1.56
C GLU A 125 2.62 -15.62 -2.05
N ASP A 126 2.12 -14.39 -2.23
CA ASP A 126 0.81 -14.18 -2.85
C ASP A 126 0.80 -14.77 -4.26
N GLY A 127 -0.16 -15.63 -4.52
CA GLY A 127 -0.23 -16.55 -5.65
C GLY A 127 0.40 -16.07 -6.96
N ARG A 128 1.28 -16.87 -7.52
CA ARG A 128 1.91 -16.59 -8.81
C ARG A 128 0.86 -16.70 -9.91
N SER A 129 0.27 -15.58 -10.29
CA SER A 129 -0.47 -15.55 -11.54
C SER A 129 0.51 -15.72 -12.70
N TYR A 130 0.48 -16.85 -13.34
CA TYR A 130 1.19 -17.10 -14.62
C TYR A 130 0.58 -16.30 -15.78
N TYR A 131 -0.55 -15.63 -15.56
CA TYR A 131 -1.18 -14.81 -16.57
C TYR A 131 -0.44 -13.48 -16.68
N ARG A 132 0.25 -13.29 -17.80
CA ARG A 132 0.70 -11.97 -18.25
C ARG A 132 -0.53 -11.16 -18.61
N SER A 133 -1.15 -10.56 -17.62
CA SER A 133 -2.28 -9.68 -17.84
C SER A 133 -1.85 -8.51 -18.73
N LYS A 134 -2.53 -8.35 -19.86
CA LYS A 134 -2.41 -7.18 -20.73
C LYS A 134 -3.13 -5.95 -20.16
N SER A 135 -3.69 -6.06 -18.96
CA SER A 135 -4.43 -4.97 -18.29
C SER A 135 -3.56 -3.74 -18.16
N THR A 136 -4.09 -2.60 -18.52
CA THR A 136 -3.48 -1.29 -18.30
C THR A 136 -3.63 -0.88 -16.83
N MET A 137 -2.93 0.17 -16.40
CA MET A 137 -3.14 0.74 -15.06
C MET A 137 -4.57 1.27 -14.89
N ALA A 138 -5.19 1.77 -15.96
CA ALA A 138 -6.59 2.17 -15.95
C ALA A 138 -7.54 1.01 -15.65
N ASP A 139 -7.32 -0.15 -16.30
CA ASP A 139 -8.11 -1.36 -16.04
C ASP A 139 -7.96 -1.85 -14.58
N ILE A 140 -6.73 -1.79 -14.07
CA ILE A 140 -6.42 -2.20 -12.69
C ILE A 140 -7.13 -1.28 -11.70
N ARG A 141 -7.06 0.04 -11.91
CA ARG A 141 -7.75 1.04 -11.08
C ARG A 141 -9.27 0.85 -11.09
N THR A 142 -9.83 0.60 -12.25
CA THR A 142 -11.28 0.35 -12.39
C THR A 142 -11.70 -0.92 -11.65
N LYS A 143 -10.89 -1.99 -11.74
CA LYS A 143 -11.24 -3.29 -11.16
C LYS A 143 -11.06 -3.37 -9.65
N TYR A 144 -9.99 -2.77 -9.13
CA TYR A 144 -9.58 -2.94 -7.72
C TYR A 144 -9.69 -1.67 -6.89
N GLY A 145 -10.12 -0.56 -7.50
CA GLY A 145 -10.00 0.76 -6.88
C GLY A 145 -8.55 1.25 -6.88
N SER A 146 -8.37 2.51 -6.55
CA SER A 146 -7.04 3.11 -6.48
C SER A 146 -7.03 4.16 -5.38
N GLN A 147 -5.99 4.11 -4.55
CA GLN A 147 -5.69 5.16 -3.59
C GLN A 147 -4.26 5.64 -3.83
N VAL A 148 -4.14 6.88 -4.28
CA VAL A 148 -2.86 7.50 -4.62
C VAL A 148 -2.36 8.32 -3.44
N PHE A 149 -1.09 8.13 -3.11
CA PHE A 149 -0.42 8.87 -2.06
C PHE A 149 0.86 9.52 -2.64
N ARG A 150 0.98 10.82 -2.49
CA ARG A 150 2.17 11.57 -2.89
C ARG A 150 3.02 11.83 -1.65
N GLY A 151 4.34 11.68 -1.77
CA GLY A 151 5.28 12.11 -0.74
C GLY A 151 5.16 13.61 -0.50
N ALA A 152 5.56 14.10 0.67
CA ALA A 152 5.39 15.46 1.12
C ALA A 152 6.13 16.49 0.25
N ALA A 153 5.53 16.80 -0.90
CA ALA A 153 5.69 18.04 -1.63
C ALA A 153 4.34 18.27 -2.31
N GLU A 154 3.54 19.14 -1.69
CA GLU A 154 2.20 19.57 -2.08
C GLU A 154 1.03 18.84 -1.41
N GLU A 155 0.55 19.42 -0.33
CA GLU A 155 -0.85 19.39 0.06
C GLU A 155 -1.68 20.03 -1.05
N THR A 156 -2.20 19.24 -1.95
CA THR A 156 -3.35 19.65 -2.76
C THR A 156 -4.27 18.46 -2.95
N GLY A 157 -5.40 18.54 -2.28
CA GLY A 157 -6.68 18.03 -2.75
C GLY A 157 -6.77 16.51 -2.87
N PHE A 158 -7.56 15.97 -1.99
CA PHE A 158 -8.22 14.68 -2.12
C PHE A 158 -9.09 14.70 -3.39
N ASP A 159 -8.52 14.34 -4.53
CA ASP A 159 -9.30 14.04 -5.72
C ASP A 159 -9.89 12.63 -5.62
N ARG A 160 -11.12 12.59 -5.11
CA ARG A 160 -12.05 11.52 -5.49
C ARG A 160 -12.34 11.71 -6.96
N LEU A 161 -11.59 11.04 -7.83
CA LEU A 161 -12.04 10.88 -9.21
C LEU A 161 -13.23 9.93 -9.21
N GLY A 162 -14.34 10.56 -9.35
CA GLY A 162 -15.69 10.29 -9.50
C GLY A 162 -16.06 8.95 -10.09
N ALA A 163 -16.88 8.25 -9.36
CA ALA A 163 -17.99 7.53 -9.95
C ALA A 163 -18.98 8.57 -10.47
N THR A 164 -19.02 8.76 -11.75
CA THR A 164 -20.18 9.34 -12.43
C THR A 164 -20.63 8.40 -13.51
N ALA A 165 -21.83 7.88 -13.23
CA ALA A 165 -22.90 7.41 -14.13
C ALA A 165 -22.49 6.66 -15.40
#